data_7b5ba84b8168d27809ae9d691d653629
#
_entry.id   7b5ba84b8168d27809ae9d691d653629
#
_cell.length_a   1.000
_cell.length_b   1.000
_cell.length_c   1.000
_cell.angle_alpha   90.00
_cell.angle_beta   90.00
_cell.angle_gamma   90.00
#
_symmetry.space_group_name_H-M   'P 1'
#
loop_
_entity.id
_entity.type
_entity.pdbx_description
1 polymer ?
#
loop_
_entity_poly.entity_id
_entity_poly.type
_entity_poly.pdbx_seq_one_letter_code
_entity_poly.pdbx_strand_id
1 'polypeptide(L)'
;MKEITVPIQYLIETPVSALYTNTTSGFDTPRQQTAGRVQVVKIVYIAAPTSNSVGVGATTRSSAKQYETKMFFENVDYLGDGDDQANATSFQTPDGQEYFVQPISYTGQDVKVRCSCLDFYYRFSVWNNNDGSLLGDPPDPYVKKTDSPPINPKRIPGLCKHLIALTDRLRQERFLR
;
A
#
# COMPACT_ATOMS: atom_id res chain seq x y z
N MET A 1 -9.15 37.15 -24.57
CA MET A 1 -9.19 36.21 -23.42
C MET A 1 -8.02 35.24 -23.58
N LYS A 2 -7.07 35.24 -22.64
CA LYS A 2 -5.98 34.25 -22.66
C LYS A 2 -6.52 32.97 -22.05
N GLU A 3 -6.56 31.87 -22.83
CA GLU A 3 -6.79 30.53 -22.29
C GLU A 3 -5.69 30.21 -21.30
N ILE A 4 -6.09 30.01 -20.03
CA ILE A 4 -5.20 29.46 -19.01
C ILE A 4 -5.22 27.94 -19.23
N THR A 5 -4.23 27.44 -19.97
CA THR A 5 -3.98 26.01 -20.04
C THR A 5 -3.46 25.58 -18.68
N VAL A 6 -4.33 25.01 -17.85
CA VAL A 6 -3.92 24.30 -16.63
C VAL A 6 -3.08 23.10 -17.07
N PRO A 7 -1.82 22.96 -16.67
CA PRO A 7 -1.07 21.75 -16.99
C PRO A 7 -1.82 20.57 -16.39
N ILE A 8 -2.12 19.56 -17.22
CA ILE A 8 -2.57 18.27 -16.76
C ILE A 8 -1.44 17.75 -15.87
N GLN A 9 -1.65 17.83 -14.57
CA GLN A 9 -0.79 17.20 -13.60
C GLN A 9 -1.00 15.71 -13.81
N TYR A 10 -0.07 15.06 -14.51
CA TYR A 10 -0.02 13.61 -14.56
C TYR A 10 0.06 13.16 -13.11
N LEU A 11 -1.02 12.62 -12.59
CA LEU A 11 -1.00 11.86 -11.35
C LEU A 11 -0.02 10.73 -11.61
N ILE A 12 1.15 10.82 -10.99
CA ILE A 12 2.13 9.73 -11.04
C ILE A 12 1.48 8.60 -10.25
N GLU A 13 1.02 7.62 -10.99
CA GLU A 13 0.45 6.41 -10.45
C GLU A 13 1.59 5.61 -9.82
N THR A 14 1.45 5.24 -8.54
CA THR A 14 2.50 4.52 -7.83
C THR A 14 2.02 3.12 -7.48
N PRO A 15 2.42 2.11 -8.27
CA PRO A 15 2.06 0.73 -8.01
C PRO A 15 2.82 0.15 -6.80
N VAL A 16 2.26 -0.93 -6.24
CA VAL A 16 2.87 -1.64 -5.11
C VAL A 16 4.32 -2.03 -5.40
N SER A 17 4.60 -2.48 -6.62
CA SER A 17 5.95 -2.88 -7.05
C SER A 17 6.98 -1.76 -6.94
N ALA A 18 6.61 -0.52 -7.23
CA ALA A 18 7.50 0.62 -7.10
C ALA A 18 7.85 0.89 -5.63
N LEU A 19 6.84 0.92 -4.75
CA LEU A 19 7.06 1.09 -3.31
C LEU A 19 7.90 -0.05 -2.71
N TYR A 20 7.63 -1.29 -3.13
CA TYR A 20 8.37 -2.48 -2.72
C TYR A 20 9.83 -2.41 -3.14
N THR A 21 10.10 -2.10 -4.40
CA THR A 21 11.45 -1.96 -4.95
C THR A 21 12.21 -0.81 -4.30
N ASN A 22 11.57 0.34 -4.08
CA ASN A 22 12.17 1.46 -3.38
C ASN A 22 12.68 1.05 -1.99
N THR A 23 11.93 0.23 -1.27
CA THR A 23 12.35 -0.24 0.05
C THR A 23 13.43 -1.30 -0.03
N THR A 24 13.27 -2.32 -0.88
CA THR A 24 14.18 -3.48 -0.90
C THR A 24 15.51 -3.19 -1.58
N SER A 25 15.54 -2.25 -2.54
CA SER A 25 16.74 -1.88 -3.29
C SER A 25 17.25 -0.47 -2.98
N GLY A 26 16.45 0.35 -2.29
CA GLY A 26 16.75 1.76 -2.05
C GLY A 26 17.60 2.03 -0.82
N PHE A 27 17.76 1.06 0.09
CA PHE A 27 18.46 1.23 1.37
C PHE A 27 19.54 0.18 1.55
N ASP A 28 20.70 0.62 2.06
CA ASP A 28 21.88 -0.25 2.24
C ASP A 28 21.84 -1.05 3.56
N THR A 29 20.79 -0.88 4.38
CA THR A 29 20.73 -1.49 5.71
C THR A 29 19.87 -2.76 5.73
N PRO A 30 20.33 -3.81 6.48
CA PRO A 30 19.60 -5.09 6.59
C PRO A 30 18.21 -4.99 7.27
N ARG A 31 17.85 -3.84 7.85
CA ARG A 31 16.57 -3.66 8.55
C ARG A 31 15.35 -3.90 7.67
N GLN A 32 15.46 -3.66 6.37
CA GLN A 32 14.38 -3.88 5.41
C GLN A 32 14.21 -5.35 5.03
N GLN A 33 15.25 -6.15 5.23
CA GLN A 33 15.25 -7.59 4.89
C GLN A 33 14.59 -8.46 5.98
N THR A 34 14.10 -7.87 7.07
CA THR A 34 13.50 -8.61 8.18
C THR A 34 12.00 -8.87 8.05
N ALA A 35 11.42 -8.64 6.88
CA ALA A 35 10.01 -8.92 6.61
C ALA A 35 9.63 -10.40 6.84
N GLY A 36 10.54 -11.35 6.58
CA GLY A 36 10.33 -12.76 6.84
C GLY A 36 10.08 -13.14 8.32
N ARG A 37 10.32 -12.22 9.25
CA ARG A 37 10.00 -12.39 10.69
C ARG A 37 8.66 -11.77 11.09
N VAL A 38 7.95 -11.16 10.15
CA VAL A 38 6.64 -10.56 10.36
C VAL A 38 5.57 -11.56 9.99
N GLN A 39 4.64 -11.80 10.90
CA GLN A 39 3.47 -12.64 10.66
C GLN A 39 2.27 -11.77 10.31
N VAL A 40 1.59 -12.09 9.22
CA VAL A 40 0.26 -11.55 8.91
C VAL A 40 -0.76 -12.43 9.65
N VAL A 41 -1.34 -11.88 10.72
CA VAL A 41 -2.22 -12.63 11.64
C VAL A 41 -3.65 -12.70 11.11
N LYS A 42 -4.12 -11.59 10.55
CA LYS A 42 -5.50 -11.45 10.05
C LYS A 42 -5.51 -10.51 8.86
N ILE A 43 -6.31 -10.85 7.86
CA ILE A 43 -6.62 -9.97 6.72
C ILE A 43 -8.13 -9.72 6.71
N VAL A 44 -8.52 -8.50 6.40
CA VAL A 44 -9.90 -8.06 6.22
C VAL A 44 -9.98 -7.29 4.90
N TYR A 45 -10.91 -7.67 4.05
CA TYR A 45 -11.17 -7.00 2.79
C TYR A 45 -12.37 -6.05 2.93
N ILE A 46 -12.29 -4.91 2.27
CA ILE A 46 -13.33 -3.88 2.23
C ILE A 46 -13.64 -3.60 0.76
N ALA A 47 -14.86 -3.90 0.37
CA ALA A 47 -15.33 -3.57 -0.98
C ALA A 47 -15.84 -2.11 -1.03
N ALA A 48 -15.43 -1.38 -2.05
CA ALA A 48 -15.91 -0.03 -2.34
C ALA A 48 -16.25 0.10 -3.85
N PRO A 49 -17.31 -0.61 -4.34
CA PRO A 49 -17.65 -0.64 -5.76
C PRO A 49 -17.99 0.74 -6.32
N THR A 50 -18.62 1.60 -5.53
CA THR A 50 -19.00 2.96 -5.95
C THR A 50 -17.81 3.87 -6.24
N SER A 51 -16.65 3.58 -5.68
CA SER A 51 -15.38 4.29 -5.92
C SER A 51 -14.39 3.47 -6.73
N ASN A 52 -14.80 2.33 -7.29
CA ASN A 52 -13.91 1.41 -8.00
C ASN A 52 -12.63 1.10 -7.21
N SER A 53 -12.78 0.75 -5.93
CA SER A 53 -11.64 0.57 -5.05
C SER A 53 -11.81 -0.64 -4.14
N VAL A 54 -10.69 -1.22 -3.71
CA VAL A 54 -10.65 -2.31 -2.73
C VAL A 54 -9.68 -1.96 -1.61
N GLY A 55 -10.18 -1.99 -0.37
CA GLY A 55 -9.36 -1.87 0.82
C GLY A 55 -8.91 -3.24 1.34
N VAL A 56 -7.68 -3.32 1.81
CA VAL A 56 -7.12 -4.47 2.53
C VAL A 56 -6.57 -3.98 3.85
N GLY A 57 -7.18 -4.38 4.94
CA GLY A 57 -6.68 -4.18 6.29
C GLY A 57 -6.05 -5.46 6.82
N ALA A 58 -4.92 -5.37 7.51
CA ALA A 58 -4.34 -6.53 8.15
C ALA A 58 -3.75 -6.20 9.52
N THR A 59 -3.84 -7.18 10.42
CA THR A 59 -3.06 -7.18 11.65
C THR A 59 -1.78 -7.96 11.40
N THR A 60 -0.65 -7.29 11.56
CA THR A 60 0.67 -7.89 11.45
C THR A 60 1.35 -7.94 12.80
N ARG A 61 2.16 -8.96 13.05
CA ARG A 61 2.88 -9.15 14.30
C ARG A 61 4.38 -9.26 14.05
N SER A 62 5.16 -8.44 14.75
CA SER A 62 6.61 -8.50 14.77
C SER A 62 7.07 -8.61 16.22
N SER A 63 7.66 -9.73 16.61
CA SER A 63 7.93 -10.09 17.99
C SER A 63 6.64 -10.12 18.83
N ALA A 64 6.58 -9.41 19.96
CA ALA A 64 5.39 -9.36 20.83
C ALA A 64 4.39 -8.27 20.45
N LYS A 65 4.70 -7.41 19.47
CA LYS A 65 3.87 -6.26 19.11
C LYS A 65 3.05 -6.53 17.85
N GLN A 66 1.81 -6.05 17.87
CA GLN A 66 0.92 -6.04 16.71
C GLN A 66 0.83 -4.64 16.11
N TYR A 67 0.64 -4.58 14.80
CA TYR A 67 0.52 -3.36 14.04
C TYR A 67 -0.60 -3.51 13.01
N GLU A 68 -1.31 -2.41 12.78
CA GLU A 68 -2.30 -2.33 11.72
C GLU A 68 -1.61 -1.89 10.42
N THR A 69 -1.85 -2.65 9.37
CA THR A 69 -1.40 -2.34 8.01
C THR A 69 -2.60 -2.20 7.10
N LYS A 70 -2.57 -1.23 6.21
CA LYS A 70 -3.66 -0.96 5.28
C LYS A 70 -3.10 -0.71 3.89
N MET A 71 -3.75 -1.29 2.89
CA MET A 71 -3.56 -1.00 1.48
C MET A 71 -4.91 -0.67 0.86
N PHE A 72 -4.95 0.29 -0.02
CA PHE A 72 -6.14 0.71 -0.72
C PHE A 72 -5.80 0.80 -2.21
N PHE A 73 -6.40 -0.08 -2.99
CA PHE A 73 -6.21 -0.17 -4.43
C PHE A 73 -7.29 0.65 -5.13
N GLU A 74 -6.87 1.56 -5.98
CA GLU A 74 -7.73 2.45 -6.76
C GLU A 74 -7.91 1.91 -8.18
N ASN A 75 -8.95 2.35 -8.90
CA ASN A 75 -9.25 1.94 -10.26
C ASN A 75 -9.40 0.42 -10.44
N VAL A 76 -10.11 -0.21 -9.51
CA VAL A 76 -10.41 -1.65 -9.54
C VAL A 76 -11.74 -1.88 -10.23
N ASP A 77 -11.75 -2.72 -11.27
CA ASP A 77 -12.96 -3.06 -12.03
C ASP A 77 -13.69 -4.22 -11.35
N TYR A 78 -14.87 -3.94 -10.81
CA TYR A 78 -15.77 -4.94 -10.25
C TYR A 78 -16.51 -5.68 -11.35
N LEU A 79 -16.65 -6.99 -11.19
CA LEU A 79 -17.36 -7.87 -12.12
C LEU A 79 -18.76 -8.19 -11.61
N GLY A 80 -19.74 -8.11 -12.50
CA GLY A 80 -21.13 -8.47 -12.22
C GLY A 80 -21.45 -9.93 -12.59
N ASP A 81 -22.71 -10.33 -12.37
CA ASP A 81 -23.18 -11.71 -12.60
C ASP A 81 -23.10 -12.20 -14.05
N GLY A 82 -22.95 -11.30 -15.01
CA GLY A 82 -22.86 -11.62 -16.45
C GLY A 82 -21.43 -11.59 -17.00
N ASP A 83 -20.45 -11.25 -16.19
CA ASP A 83 -19.06 -11.08 -16.62
C ASP A 83 -18.29 -12.41 -16.54
N ASP A 84 -17.23 -12.54 -17.35
CA ASP A 84 -16.32 -13.69 -17.28
C ASP A 84 -15.45 -13.59 -16.01
N GLN A 85 -15.72 -14.47 -15.07
CA GLN A 85 -15.02 -14.53 -13.78
C GLN A 85 -13.89 -15.57 -13.76
N ALA A 86 -13.59 -16.25 -14.86
CA ALA A 86 -12.62 -17.35 -14.88
C ALA A 86 -11.21 -16.95 -14.38
N ASN A 87 -10.81 -15.69 -14.61
CA ASN A 87 -9.53 -15.15 -14.15
C ASN A 87 -9.67 -14.06 -13.07
N ALA A 88 -10.86 -13.88 -12.52
CA ALA A 88 -11.13 -12.86 -11.52
C ALA A 88 -10.29 -13.06 -10.25
N THR A 89 -10.06 -11.98 -9.54
CA THR A 89 -9.68 -12.00 -8.13
C THR A 89 -10.96 -11.97 -7.31
N SER A 90 -11.16 -12.95 -6.42
CA SER A 90 -12.30 -12.94 -5.50
C SER A 90 -11.86 -12.68 -4.06
N PHE A 91 -12.73 -12.04 -3.29
CA PHE A 91 -12.54 -11.84 -1.87
C PHE A 91 -13.90 -11.74 -1.16
N GLN A 92 -13.89 -12.03 0.14
CA GLN A 92 -15.08 -11.96 0.99
C GLN A 92 -14.91 -10.84 2.03
N THR A 93 -15.94 -10.01 2.17
CA THR A 93 -16.01 -8.98 3.21
C THR A 93 -16.50 -9.56 4.55
N PRO A 94 -16.31 -8.84 5.68
CA PRO A 94 -16.68 -9.36 7.02
C PRO A 94 -18.15 -9.70 7.20
N ASP A 95 -19.04 -9.10 6.40
CA ASP A 95 -20.48 -9.40 6.37
C ASP A 95 -20.82 -10.67 5.57
N GLY A 96 -19.81 -11.34 5.02
CA GLY A 96 -19.93 -12.58 4.27
C GLY A 96 -20.24 -12.41 2.79
N GLN A 97 -20.31 -11.18 2.27
CA GLN A 97 -20.54 -10.95 0.86
C GLN A 97 -19.25 -11.22 0.06
N GLU A 98 -19.39 -11.95 -1.04
CA GLU A 98 -18.31 -12.24 -1.97
C GLU A 98 -18.33 -11.23 -3.13
N TYR A 99 -17.13 -10.78 -3.52
CA TYR A 99 -16.92 -9.87 -4.63
C TYR A 99 -15.90 -10.45 -5.61
N PHE A 100 -16.12 -10.13 -6.88
CA PHE A 100 -15.23 -10.48 -7.99
C PHE A 100 -14.75 -9.20 -8.65
N VAL A 101 -13.45 -9.12 -8.90
CA VAL A 101 -12.82 -7.98 -9.58
C VAL A 101 -11.86 -8.47 -10.64
N GLN A 102 -11.55 -7.62 -11.62
CA GLN A 102 -10.42 -7.88 -12.51
C GLN A 102 -9.14 -8.08 -11.70
N PRO A 103 -8.17 -8.87 -12.22
CA PRO A 103 -6.92 -9.10 -11.50
C PRO A 103 -6.25 -7.81 -11.06
N ILE A 104 -5.96 -7.66 -9.77
CA ILE A 104 -5.27 -6.51 -9.22
C ILE A 104 -3.78 -6.64 -9.52
N SER A 105 -3.26 -5.74 -10.35
CA SER A 105 -1.89 -5.82 -10.85
C SER A 105 -0.87 -5.32 -9.82
N TYR A 106 0.12 -6.14 -9.50
CA TYR A 106 1.26 -5.76 -8.66
C TYR A 106 2.08 -4.61 -9.27
N THR A 107 2.19 -4.58 -10.60
CA THR A 107 3.03 -3.62 -11.34
C THR A 107 2.27 -2.45 -11.95
N GLY A 108 0.94 -2.51 -11.98
CA GLY A 108 0.15 -1.51 -12.68
C GLY A 108 -0.99 -0.90 -11.87
N GLN A 109 -1.32 -1.47 -10.69
CA GLN A 109 -2.43 -0.96 -9.88
C GLN A 109 -1.96 0.10 -8.90
N ASP A 110 -2.60 1.27 -8.93
CA ASP A 110 -2.37 2.32 -7.95
C ASP A 110 -2.74 1.89 -6.55
N VAL A 111 -1.88 2.24 -5.60
CA VAL A 111 -2.09 1.89 -4.19
C VAL A 111 -1.79 3.05 -3.26
N LYS A 112 -2.62 3.17 -2.22
CA LYS A 112 -2.32 3.98 -1.04
C LYS A 112 -2.10 3.05 0.15
N VAL A 113 -1.09 3.35 0.96
CA VAL A 113 -0.66 2.49 2.04
C VAL A 113 -0.51 3.23 3.36
N ARG A 114 -0.75 2.51 4.47
CA ARG A 114 -0.48 3.01 5.83
C ARG A 114 -0.12 1.85 6.75
N CYS A 115 0.77 2.12 7.70
CA CYS A 115 1.08 1.23 8.80
C CYS A 115 1.17 2.02 10.11
N SER A 116 0.70 1.43 11.20
CA SER A 116 0.75 2.04 12.55
C SER A 116 2.14 1.98 13.20
N CYS A 117 3.15 1.37 12.56
CA CYS A 117 4.48 1.28 13.15
C CYS A 117 5.28 2.58 13.01
N LEU A 118 6.15 2.85 14.00
CA LEU A 118 7.00 4.04 14.01
C LEU A 118 7.99 4.09 12.84
N ASP A 119 8.45 2.94 12.34
CA ASP A 119 9.34 2.88 11.17
C ASP A 119 8.65 3.44 9.93
N PHE A 120 7.36 3.09 9.68
CA PHE A 120 6.58 3.68 8.61
C PHE A 120 6.39 5.18 8.80
N TYR A 121 5.99 5.58 10.02
CA TYR A 121 5.72 6.97 10.34
C TYR A 121 6.92 7.87 10.07
N TYR A 122 8.11 7.53 10.60
CA TYR A 122 9.29 8.38 10.49
C TYR A 122 10.04 8.23 9.16
N ARG A 123 10.00 7.06 8.53
CA ARG A 123 10.78 6.80 7.32
C ARG A 123 10.03 7.10 6.04
N PHE A 124 8.75 6.71 5.97
CA PHE A 124 8.01 6.68 4.72
C PHE A 124 6.83 7.63 4.64
N SER A 125 6.13 7.93 5.75
CA SER A 125 4.83 8.61 5.68
C SER A 125 4.87 9.95 4.95
N VAL A 126 5.89 10.78 5.18
CA VAL A 126 6.05 12.07 4.50
C VAL A 126 6.28 11.87 2.99
N TRP A 127 7.11 10.90 2.63
CA TRP A 127 7.47 10.65 1.22
C TRP A 127 6.34 9.98 0.46
N ASN A 128 5.60 9.07 1.10
CA ASN A 128 4.37 8.52 0.54
C ASN A 128 3.28 9.60 0.40
N ASN A 129 3.19 10.54 1.33
CA ASN A 129 2.27 11.67 1.21
C ASN A 129 2.62 12.56 -0.01
N ASN A 130 3.89 12.87 -0.20
CA ASN A 130 4.36 13.68 -1.32
C ASN A 130 4.18 12.99 -2.67
N ASP A 131 4.23 11.67 -2.67
CA ASP A 131 4.05 10.81 -3.85
C ASP A 131 2.56 10.52 -4.15
N GLY A 132 1.66 10.81 -3.23
CA GLY A 132 0.24 10.47 -3.33
C GLY A 132 -0.12 9.03 -2.92
N SER A 133 0.85 8.23 -2.48
CA SER A 133 0.66 6.85 -2.04
C SER A 133 0.40 6.67 -0.54
N LEU A 134 0.16 7.74 0.20
CA LEU A 134 -0.25 7.67 1.61
C LEU A 134 -1.76 7.52 1.73
N LEU A 135 -2.22 6.53 2.49
CA LEU A 135 -3.63 6.37 2.85
C LEU A 135 -3.99 7.24 4.06
N GLY A 136 -5.05 8.06 3.91
CA GLY A 136 -5.59 8.92 4.97
C GLY A 136 -4.78 10.21 5.17
N ASP A 137 -4.91 10.83 6.34
CA ASP A 137 -4.37 12.16 6.62
C ASP A 137 -2.84 12.22 6.56
N PRO A 138 -2.27 13.36 6.10
CA PRO A 138 -0.83 13.56 6.10
C PRO A 138 -0.26 13.46 7.52
N PRO A 139 1.01 13.06 7.67
CA PRO A 139 1.66 13.04 8.98
C PRO A 139 1.89 14.46 9.49
N ASP A 140 1.96 14.62 10.81
CA ASP A 140 2.38 15.87 11.40
C ASP A 140 3.77 16.28 10.91
N PRO A 141 4.05 17.58 10.78
CA PRO A 141 5.37 18.05 10.41
C PRO A 141 6.43 17.54 11.38
N TYR A 142 7.36 16.74 10.88
CA TYR A 142 8.45 16.23 11.69
C TYR A 142 9.57 17.26 11.80
N VAL A 143 9.82 17.75 13.01
CA VAL A 143 10.98 18.57 13.33
C VAL A 143 12.06 17.69 13.94
N LYS A 144 13.14 17.51 13.20
CA LYS A 144 14.30 16.75 13.67
C LYS A 144 14.97 17.45 14.85
N LYS A 145 15.11 16.76 15.97
CA LYS A 145 15.70 17.27 17.22
C LYS A 145 17.14 16.81 17.47
N THR A 146 17.72 16.05 16.56
CA THR A 146 19.07 15.47 16.70
C THR A 146 19.88 15.63 15.42
N ASP A 147 21.20 15.61 15.52
CA ASP A 147 22.13 15.66 14.38
C ASP A 147 22.32 14.31 13.67
N SER A 148 21.57 13.27 14.08
CA SER A 148 21.63 11.95 13.44
C SER A 148 21.32 12.04 11.95
N PRO A 149 21.93 11.21 11.09
CA PRO A 149 21.56 11.14 9.69
C PRO A 149 20.06 10.85 9.50
N PRO A 150 19.42 11.35 8.44
CA PRO A 150 18.03 11.04 8.14
C PRO A 150 17.87 9.53 7.87
N ILE A 151 16.81 8.93 8.42
CA ILE A 151 16.52 7.50 8.24
C ILE A 151 16.07 7.13 6.81
N ASN A 152 15.68 8.11 6.03
CA ASN A 152 15.40 8.00 4.60
C ASN A 152 16.17 9.10 3.84
N PRO A 153 17.48 8.94 3.66
CA PRO A 153 18.32 9.97 3.03
C PRO A 153 17.99 10.19 1.56
N LYS A 154 17.43 9.17 0.89
CA LYS A 154 17.03 9.24 -0.51
C LYS A 154 15.68 9.94 -0.72
N ARG A 155 14.92 10.16 0.35
CA ARG A 155 13.61 10.84 0.32
C ARG A 155 12.62 10.16 -0.63
N ILE A 156 12.61 8.83 -0.66
CA ILE A 156 11.76 8.02 -1.54
C ILE A 156 10.56 7.44 -0.79
N PRO A 157 9.40 7.32 -1.44
CA PRO A 157 8.26 6.58 -0.91
C PRO A 157 8.57 5.09 -0.78
N GLY A 158 7.90 4.37 0.11
CA GLY A 158 8.17 2.95 0.29
C GLY A 158 7.29 2.26 1.31
N LEU A 159 7.62 1.02 1.60
CA LEU A 159 6.91 0.12 2.50
C LEU A 159 7.78 -0.22 3.71
N CYS A 160 7.22 -0.20 4.92
CA CYS A 160 7.89 -0.80 6.07
C CYS A 160 7.81 -2.35 6.00
N LYS A 161 8.57 -3.03 6.83
CA LYS A 161 8.59 -4.51 6.87
C LYS A 161 7.20 -5.15 7.02
N HIS A 162 6.27 -4.49 7.71
CA HIS A 162 4.90 -4.99 7.92
C HIS A 162 4.08 -4.93 6.62
N LEU A 163 4.20 -3.83 5.86
CA LEU A 163 3.56 -3.69 4.55
C LEU A 163 4.21 -4.60 3.50
N ILE A 164 5.52 -4.83 3.57
CA ILE A 164 6.21 -5.83 2.72
C ILE A 164 5.64 -7.22 2.99
N ALA A 165 5.52 -7.62 4.27
CA ALA A 165 4.96 -8.92 4.63
C ALA A 165 3.50 -9.07 4.17
N LEU A 166 2.69 -8.01 4.25
CA LEU A 166 1.33 -8.01 3.71
C LEU A 166 1.34 -8.16 2.19
N THR A 167 2.20 -7.41 1.48
CA THR A 167 2.35 -7.53 0.02
C THR A 167 2.69 -8.95 -0.40
N ASP A 168 3.68 -9.56 0.26
CA ASP A 168 4.11 -10.93 -0.03
C ASP A 168 2.97 -11.93 0.21
N ARG A 169 2.19 -11.73 1.27
CA ARG A 169 1.03 -12.57 1.58
C ARG A 169 -0.07 -12.45 0.52
N LEU A 170 -0.41 -11.22 0.10
CA LEU A 170 -1.41 -10.98 -0.95
C LEU A 170 -0.99 -11.57 -2.31
N ARG A 171 0.31 -11.58 -2.61
CA ARG A 171 0.85 -12.24 -3.81
C ARG A 171 0.79 -13.76 -3.72
N GLN A 172 1.12 -14.33 -2.56
CA GLN A 172 1.02 -15.79 -2.32
C GLN A 172 -0.43 -16.28 -2.46
N GLU A 173 -1.40 -15.50 -2.00
CA GLU A 173 -2.84 -15.79 -2.11
C GLU A 173 -3.41 -15.45 -3.52
N ARG A 174 -2.59 -14.95 -4.43
CA ARG A 174 -2.99 -14.50 -5.77
C ARG A 174 -4.07 -13.41 -5.78
N PHE A 175 -4.23 -12.71 -4.67
CA PHE A 175 -5.04 -11.51 -4.63
C PHE A 175 -4.37 -10.38 -5.43
N LEU A 176 -3.06 -10.28 -5.32
CA LEU A 176 -2.21 -9.33 -6.05
C LEU A 176 -1.34 -10.13 -7.06
N ARG A 177 -1.44 -9.80 -8.34
CA ARG A 177 -0.80 -10.55 -9.46
C ARG A 177 0.19 -9.70 -10.27
#